data_f476931e570b2f96dcd3b03ab5072350
#
_entry.id   f476931e570b2f96dcd3b03ab5072350
#
_cell.length_a   1.000
_cell.length_b   1.000
_cell.length_c   1.000
_cell.angle_alpha   90.00
_cell.angle_beta   90.00
_cell.angle_gamma   90.00
#
_symmetry.space_group_name_H-M   'P 1'
#
loop_
_entity.id
_entity.type
_entity.pdbx_description
1 polymer ?
#
loop_
_entity_poly.entity_id
_entity_poly.type
_entity_poly.pdbx_seq_one_letter_code
_entity_poly.pdbx_strand_id
1 'polypeptide(L)'
;MDYIFLSTVKDEKIKSIKVSYDIACRWSIKLHQRIQSYSEEFRIPEHKFAIEFFIPKFHLPAHGTNCHTKYSFNYRPGVGRTHGENIESGWAHTNPAAISTREMGAGVRHSALDGHWGGWNWRKIIGFGEPFCDIWIYGL
;
A
#
# COMPACT_ATOMS: atom_id res chain seq x y z
N MET A 1 7.55 -6.97 10.43
CA MET A 1 7.75 -6.31 9.11
C MET A 1 9.11 -6.63 8.52
N ASP A 2 10.22 -6.48 9.26
CA ASP A 2 11.57 -6.75 8.75
C ASP A 2 11.72 -8.15 8.13
N TYR A 3 11.26 -9.21 8.81
CA TYR A 3 11.33 -10.57 8.29
C TYR A 3 10.58 -10.74 6.96
N ILE A 4 9.35 -10.21 6.88
CA ILE A 4 8.54 -10.29 5.65
C ILE A 4 9.28 -9.58 4.49
N PHE A 5 9.78 -8.37 4.74
CA PHE A 5 10.55 -7.62 3.75
C PHE A 5 11.78 -8.40 3.29
N LEU A 6 12.59 -8.88 4.23
CA LEU A 6 13.83 -9.60 3.92
C LEU A 6 13.57 -10.90 3.15
N SER A 7 12.59 -11.70 3.57
CA SER A 7 12.22 -12.93 2.86
C SER A 7 11.73 -12.69 1.44
N THR A 8 11.10 -11.54 1.18
CA THR A 8 10.64 -11.18 -0.16
C THR A 8 11.78 -10.73 -1.07
N VAL A 9 12.76 -9.97 -0.54
CA VAL A 9 13.75 -9.29 -1.40
C VAL A 9 15.14 -9.95 -1.43
N LYS A 10 15.39 -10.95 -0.59
CA LYS A 10 16.71 -11.58 -0.46
C LYS A 10 17.27 -12.13 -1.77
N ASP A 11 16.42 -12.75 -2.57
CA ASP A 11 16.80 -13.42 -3.82
C ASP A 11 16.57 -12.56 -5.06
N GLU A 12 16.01 -11.36 -4.91
CA GLU A 12 15.67 -10.49 -6.03
C GLU A 12 16.88 -9.77 -6.62
N LYS A 13 16.94 -9.72 -7.96
CA LYS A 13 17.96 -9.01 -8.73
C LYS A 13 17.48 -7.64 -9.18
N ILE A 14 17.11 -6.78 -8.21
CA ILE A 14 16.59 -5.44 -8.46
C ILE A 14 17.63 -4.37 -8.15
N LYS A 15 17.52 -3.21 -8.78
CA LYS A 15 18.40 -2.05 -8.53
C LYS A 15 17.80 -1.11 -7.51
N SER A 16 16.47 -1.02 -7.44
CA SER A 16 15.75 -0.19 -6.48
C SER A 16 14.43 -0.82 -6.12
N ILE A 17 13.96 -0.55 -4.90
CA ILE A 17 12.65 -0.97 -4.42
C ILE A 17 11.91 0.22 -3.79
N LYS A 18 10.64 0.32 -4.09
CA LYS A 18 9.72 1.29 -3.49
C LYS A 18 8.78 0.56 -2.54
N VAL A 19 8.88 0.88 -1.26
CA VAL A 19 8.10 0.23 -0.21
C VAL A 19 7.02 1.17 0.27
N SER A 20 5.76 0.75 0.13
CA SER A 20 4.59 1.43 0.69
C SER A 20 4.16 0.75 1.98
N TYR A 21 4.12 1.50 3.08
CA TYR A 21 3.73 0.99 4.39
C TYR A 21 3.19 2.13 5.25
N ASP A 22 2.11 1.88 5.99
CA ASP A 22 1.43 2.93 6.78
C ASP A 22 2.36 3.64 7.76
N ILE A 23 3.21 2.90 8.46
CA ILE A 23 4.20 3.45 9.40
C ILE A 23 5.63 3.44 8.83
N ALA A 24 5.80 3.59 7.52
CA ALA A 24 7.11 3.60 6.86
C ALA A 24 8.08 4.63 7.46
N CYS A 25 7.57 5.75 7.94
CA CYS A 25 8.38 6.79 8.59
C CYS A 25 9.10 6.29 9.86
N ARG A 26 8.48 5.38 10.61
CA ARG A 26 9.09 4.74 11.79
C ARG A 26 9.87 3.51 11.41
N TRP A 27 9.33 2.70 10.51
CA TRP A 27 9.96 1.46 10.09
C TRP A 27 11.31 1.68 9.39
N SER A 28 11.45 2.73 8.59
CA SER A 28 12.70 3.08 7.90
C SER A 28 13.84 3.43 8.86
N ILE A 29 13.54 3.84 10.11
CA ILE A 29 14.56 4.24 11.08
C ILE A 29 15.43 3.03 11.42
N LYS A 30 16.75 3.20 11.22
CA LYS A 30 17.77 2.17 11.53
C LYS A 30 17.51 0.81 10.85
N LEU A 31 16.78 0.78 9.72
CA LEU A 31 16.48 -0.48 9.03
C LEU A 31 17.76 -1.26 8.69
N HIS A 32 18.78 -0.61 8.14
CA HIS A 32 20.05 -1.26 7.81
C HIS A 32 20.72 -1.90 9.03
N GLN A 33 20.70 -1.23 10.19
CA GLN A 33 21.24 -1.80 11.43
C GLN A 33 20.46 -3.04 11.88
N ARG A 34 19.13 -3.01 11.79
CA ARG A 34 18.28 -4.15 12.13
C ARG A 34 18.51 -5.33 11.18
N ILE A 35 18.68 -5.06 9.88
CA ILE A 35 18.98 -6.11 8.89
C ILE A 35 20.26 -6.87 9.25
N GLN A 36 21.29 -6.19 9.74
CA GLN A 36 22.54 -6.83 10.12
C GLN A 36 22.41 -7.77 11.34
N SER A 37 21.37 -7.66 12.15
CA SER A 37 21.09 -8.54 13.28
C SER A 37 20.43 -9.86 12.89
N TYR A 38 19.95 -10.00 11.65
CA TYR A 38 19.37 -11.24 11.16
C TYR A 38 20.45 -12.27 10.78
N SER A 39 20.06 -13.54 10.68
CA SER A 39 20.95 -14.61 10.20
C SER A 39 21.46 -14.29 8.78
N GLU A 40 22.61 -14.87 8.41
CA GLU A 40 23.27 -14.62 7.11
C GLU A 40 22.33 -14.84 5.92
N GLU A 41 21.45 -15.82 6.02
CA GLU A 41 20.44 -16.13 5.00
C GLU A 41 19.54 -14.94 4.67
N PHE A 42 19.24 -14.07 5.63
CA PHE A 42 18.36 -12.90 5.47
C PHE A 42 19.11 -11.58 5.39
N ARG A 43 20.43 -11.59 5.50
CA ARG A 43 21.23 -10.36 5.38
C ARG A 43 21.25 -9.91 3.94
N ILE A 44 20.94 -8.64 3.75
CA ILE A 44 21.05 -7.97 2.48
C ILE A 44 22.25 -7.02 2.57
N PRO A 45 23.21 -7.10 1.63
CA PRO A 45 24.30 -6.13 1.57
C PRO A 45 23.73 -4.71 1.47
N GLU A 46 24.32 -3.76 2.18
CA GLU A 46 23.83 -2.39 2.30
C GLU A 46 23.62 -1.70 0.94
N HIS A 47 24.41 -2.08 -0.04
CA HIS A 47 24.37 -1.49 -1.40
C HIS A 47 23.73 -2.41 -2.45
N LYS A 48 23.02 -3.46 -2.03
CA LYS A 48 22.41 -4.38 -3.00
C LYS A 48 21.39 -3.65 -3.89
N PHE A 49 20.59 -2.76 -3.31
CA PHE A 49 19.61 -1.92 -4.01
C PHE A 49 19.23 -0.70 -3.19
N ALA A 50 18.75 0.34 -3.87
CA ALA A 50 18.20 1.52 -3.22
C ALA A 50 16.79 1.23 -2.68
N ILE A 51 16.51 1.67 -1.45
CA ILE A 51 15.18 1.54 -0.84
C ILE A 51 14.58 2.93 -0.68
N GLU A 52 13.42 3.14 -1.27
CA GLU A 52 12.61 4.33 -1.06
C GLU A 52 11.35 3.96 -0.27
N PHE A 53 11.02 4.77 0.73
CA PHE A 53 9.90 4.53 1.64
C PHE A 53 8.78 5.51 1.39
N PHE A 54 7.55 4.99 1.35
CA PHE A 54 6.34 5.75 1.12
C PHE A 54 5.27 5.41 2.14
N ILE A 55 4.41 6.37 2.42
CA ILE A 55 3.19 6.18 3.19
C ILE A 55 2.01 6.24 2.22
N PRO A 56 1.09 5.25 2.24
CA PRO A 56 -0.11 5.28 1.42
C PRO A 56 -0.87 6.59 1.55
N LYS A 57 -1.46 7.08 0.46
CA LYS A 57 -2.18 8.38 0.44
C LYS A 57 -3.30 8.46 1.48
N PHE A 58 -3.95 7.33 1.76
CA PHE A 58 -5.01 7.27 2.74
C PHE A 58 -4.52 7.54 4.17
N HIS A 59 -3.35 7.03 4.53
CA HIS A 59 -2.76 7.19 5.87
C HIS A 59 -2.01 8.50 6.06
N LEU A 60 -1.49 9.07 4.97
CA LEU A 60 -0.59 10.23 5.02
C LEU A 60 -1.16 11.42 5.82
N PRO A 61 -2.47 11.76 5.75
CA PRO A 61 -3.05 12.85 6.54
C PRO A 61 -2.98 12.65 8.07
N ALA A 62 -2.92 11.40 8.54
CA ALA A 62 -2.79 11.08 9.97
C ALA A 62 -1.37 11.24 10.51
N HIS A 63 -0.38 11.49 9.63
CA HIS A 63 1.00 11.70 10.00
C HIS A 63 1.34 13.19 10.18
N GLY A 64 2.41 13.47 10.94
CA GLY A 64 2.91 14.83 11.09
C GLY A 64 3.39 15.44 9.76
N THR A 65 3.39 16.77 9.68
CA THR A 65 3.72 17.55 8.46
C THR A 65 5.04 17.15 7.80
N ASN A 66 6.06 16.78 8.59
CA ASN A 66 7.34 16.32 8.06
C ASN A 66 7.24 15.05 7.23
N CYS A 67 6.23 14.21 7.49
CA CYS A 67 6.01 13.00 6.70
C CYS A 67 5.33 13.30 5.37
N HIS A 68 4.52 14.37 5.29
CA HIS A 68 3.74 14.71 4.11
C HIS A 68 4.60 15.01 2.88
N THR A 69 5.77 15.58 3.07
CA THR A 69 6.72 15.84 1.97
C THR A 69 7.69 14.69 1.76
N LYS A 70 8.18 14.10 2.86
CA LYS A 70 9.26 13.11 2.81
C LYS A 70 8.80 11.75 2.29
N TYR A 71 7.59 11.31 2.66
CA TYR A 71 7.08 9.96 2.37
C TYR A 71 5.89 9.95 1.42
N SER A 72 5.55 11.09 0.80
CA SER A 72 4.43 11.16 -0.14
C SER A 72 4.83 10.69 -1.53
N PHE A 73 3.95 9.91 -2.16
CA PHE A 73 4.06 9.53 -3.56
C PHE A 73 4.03 10.72 -4.51
N ASN A 74 3.37 11.81 -4.13
CA ASN A 74 3.19 12.98 -4.99
C ASN A 74 4.47 13.75 -5.29
N TYR A 75 5.50 13.61 -4.45
CA TYR A 75 6.74 14.37 -4.54
C TYR A 75 7.94 13.54 -4.99
N ARG A 76 7.72 12.32 -5.50
CA ARG A 76 8.80 11.45 -5.95
C ARG A 76 8.68 11.09 -7.41
N PRO A 77 9.72 11.28 -8.22
CA PRO A 77 9.72 10.88 -9.61
C PRO A 77 9.64 9.35 -9.74
N GLY A 78 9.02 8.88 -10.83
CA GLY A 78 8.98 7.47 -11.17
C GLY A 78 8.05 6.59 -10.30
N VAL A 79 7.13 7.19 -9.52
CA VAL A 79 6.12 6.46 -8.74
C VAL A 79 4.70 6.63 -9.27
N GLY A 80 4.49 7.55 -10.22
CA GLY A 80 3.17 7.85 -10.78
C GLY A 80 2.19 8.39 -9.74
N ARG A 81 0.90 8.41 -10.11
CA ARG A 81 -0.19 8.84 -9.23
C ARG A 81 -0.79 7.69 -8.42
N THR A 82 0.01 6.70 -8.03
CA THR A 82 -0.50 5.59 -7.22
C THR A 82 -0.97 6.04 -5.84
N HIS A 83 -1.95 5.33 -5.31
CA HIS A 83 -2.39 5.49 -3.92
C HIS A 83 -1.47 4.80 -2.92
N GLY A 84 -0.63 3.86 -3.39
CA GLY A 84 0.28 3.08 -2.58
C GLY A 84 -0.38 1.86 -1.91
N GLU A 85 -1.67 1.92 -1.66
CA GLU A 85 -2.50 0.85 -1.14
C GLU A 85 -3.98 1.15 -1.44
N ASN A 86 -4.72 0.15 -1.92
CA ASN A 86 -6.12 0.32 -2.30
C ASN A 86 -7.11 -0.42 -1.39
N ILE A 87 -6.64 -1.31 -0.52
CA ILE A 87 -7.51 -2.17 0.31
C ILE A 87 -8.37 -1.30 1.23
N GLU A 88 -7.81 -0.28 1.83
CA GLU A 88 -8.51 0.57 2.80
C GLU A 88 -9.56 1.48 2.16
N SER A 89 -9.40 1.85 0.89
CA SER A 89 -10.46 2.53 0.15
C SER A 89 -11.70 1.64 -0.01
N GLY A 90 -11.51 0.33 -0.12
CA GLY A 90 -12.59 -0.66 -0.10
C GLY A 90 -13.29 -0.73 1.26
N TRP A 91 -12.53 -0.69 2.36
CA TRP A 91 -13.11 -0.68 3.71
C TRP A 91 -13.90 0.59 3.99
N ALA A 92 -13.40 1.75 3.60
CA ALA A 92 -14.14 3.00 3.72
C ALA A 92 -15.50 2.94 2.99
N HIS A 93 -15.56 2.24 1.85
CA HIS A 93 -16.80 2.00 1.12
C HIS A 93 -17.73 0.99 1.83
N THR A 94 -17.17 -0.02 2.48
CA THR A 94 -17.94 -1.11 3.11
C THR A 94 -18.35 -0.78 4.55
N ASN A 95 -17.61 0.08 5.26
CA ASN A 95 -17.88 0.45 6.64
C ASN A 95 -19.32 0.97 6.89
N PRO A 96 -19.96 1.74 6.01
CA PRO A 96 -21.36 2.11 6.18
C PRO A 96 -22.33 0.91 6.26
N ALA A 97 -21.98 -0.22 5.62
CA ALA A 97 -22.76 -1.45 5.70
C ALA A 97 -22.63 -2.16 7.06
N ALA A 98 -21.63 -1.81 7.87
CA ALA A 98 -21.36 -2.47 9.14
C ALA A 98 -22.54 -2.32 10.11
N ILE A 99 -23.19 -1.16 10.12
CA ILE A 99 -24.36 -0.89 11.00
C ILE A 99 -25.54 -1.76 10.58
N SER A 100 -25.87 -1.79 9.30
CA SER A 100 -27.02 -2.55 8.77
C SER A 100 -26.82 -4.08 8.85
N THR A 101 -25.57 -4.56 8.79
CA THR A 101 -25.24 -5.98 8.85
C THR A 101 -24.99 -6.50 10.26
N ARG A 102 -24.93 -5.63 11.25
CA ARG A 102 -24.55 -5.97 12.63
C ARG A 102 -25.48 -6.95 13.29
N GLU A 103 -26.79 -6.79 13.12
CA GLU A 103 -27.84 -7.59 13.73
C GLU A 103 -28.27 -8.79 12.85
N MET A 104 -27.65 -8.99 11.69
CA MET A 104 -27.96 -10.07 10.79
C MET A 104 -27.34 -11.38 11.27
N GLY A 105 -28.09 -12.49 11.13
CA GLY A 105 -27.53 -13.83 11.27
C GLY A 105 -26.39 -14.10 10.28
N ALA A 106 -25.51 -15.04 10.61
CA ALA A 106 -24.26 -15.27 9.88
C ALA A 106 -24.44 -15.44 8.36
N GLY A 107 -25.41 -16.25 7.92
CA GLY A 107 -25.66 -16.49 6.49
C GLY A 107 -26.14 -15.25 5.75
N VAL A 108 -27.10 -14.52 6.32
CA VAL A 108 -27.63 -13.28 5.73
C VAL A 108 -26.56 -12.20 5.69
N ARG A 109 -25.77 -12.07 6.76
CA ARG A 109 -24.64 -11.14 6.83
C ARG A 109 -23.61 -11.43 5.75
N HIS A 110 -23.24 -12.70 5.57
CA HIS A 110 -22.30 -13.12 4.52
C HIS A 110 -22.80 -12.70 3.14
N SER A 111 -24.06 -13.04 2.80
CA SER A 111 -24.65 -12.67 1.51
C SER A 111 -24.73 -11.16 1.29
N ALA A 112 -25.06 -10.39 2.34
CA ALA A 112 -25.10 -8.93 2.27
C ALA A 112 -23.71 -8.33 2.00
N LEU A 113 -22.67 -8.83 2.68
CA LEU A 113 -21.30 -8.39 2.47
C LEU A 113 -20.77 -8.77 1.08
N ASP A 114 -21.07 -9.97 0.61
CA ASP A 114 -20.73 -10.41 -0.75
C ASP A 114 -21.37 -9.51 -1.81
N GLY A 115 -22.63 -9.13 -1.62
CA GLY A 115 -23.30 -8.17 -2.49
C GLY A 115 -22.62 -6.80 -2.51
N HIS A 116 -22.20 -6.28 -1.36
CA HIS A 116 -21.44 -5.02 -1.26
C HIS A 116 -20.08 -5.09 -1.97
N TRP A 117 -19.32 -6.17 -1.74
CA TRP A 117 -18.02 -6.36 -2.38
C TRP A 117 -18.15 -6.60 -3.88
N GLY A 118 -19.15 -7.39 -4.30
CA GLY A 118 -19.45 -7.62 -5.71
C GLY A 118 -19.77 -6.32 -6.44
N GLY A 119 -20.64 -5.49 -5.87
CA GLY A 119 -20.97 -4.17 -6.42
C GLY A 119 -19.79 -3.22 -6.47
N TRP A 120 -18.92 -3.24 -5.45
CA TRP A 120 -17.68 -2.46 -5.44
C TRP A 120 -16.70 -2.90 -6.53
N ASN A 121 -16.47 -4.21 -6.63
CA ASN A 121 -15.58 -4.78 -7.64
C ASN A 121 -16.09 -4.50 -9.06
N TRP A 122 -17.40 -4.61 -9.29
CA TRP A 122 -18.02 -4.29 -10.57
C TRP A 122 -17.76 -2.84 -10.97
N ARG A 123 -17.98 -1.88 -10.06
CA ARG A 123 -17.68 -0.46 -10.34
C ARG A 123 -16.22 -0.24 -10.69
N LYS A 124 -15.30 -0.96 -10.04
CA LYS A 124 -13.88 -0.92 -10.39
C LYS A 124 -13.61 -1.45 -11.79
N ILE A 125 -14.26 -2.55 -12.17
CA ILE A 125 -14.11 -3.15 -13.49
C ILE A 125 -14.60 -2.19 -14.60
N ILE A 126 -15.80 -1.64 -14.45
CA ILE A 126 -16.36 -0.73 -15.47
C ILE A 126 -15.60 0.60 -15.53
N GLY A 127 -15.08 1.09 -14.41
CA GLY A 127 -14.27 2.32 -14.34
C GLY A 127 -12.78 2.12 -14.66
N PHE A 128 -12.34 0.88 -14.96
CA PHE A 128 -10.92 0.58 -15.14
C PHE A 128 -10.28 1.29 -16.34
N GLY A 129 -11.07 1.60 -17.36
CA GLY A 129 -10.61 2.32 -18.56
C GLY A 129 -10.32 3.81 -18.32
N GLU A 130 -11.04 4.46 -17.40
CA GLU A 130 -10.89 5.91 -17.16
C GLU A 130 -9.48 6.30 -16.66
N PRO A 131 -8.89 5.62 -15.66
CA PRO A 131 -7.54 5.95 -15.21
C PRO A 131 -6.46 5.75 -16.29
N PHE A 132 -6.67 4.82 -17.22
CA PHE A 132 -5.73 4.60 -18.33
C PHE A 132 -5.84 5.69 -19.38
N CYS A 133 -7.03 6.19 -19.68
CA CYS A 133 -7.23 7.32 -20.59
C CYS A 133 -6.53 8.57 -20.06
N ASP A 134 -6.65 8.87 -18.78
CA ASP A 134 -6.00 10.03 -18.17
C ASP A 134 -4.46 9.96 -18.21
N ILE A 135 -3.89 8.77 -18.06
CA ILE A 135 -2.44 8.55 -18.17
C ILE A 135 -1.95 8.80 -19.61
N TRP A 136 -2.74 8.44 -20.63
CA TRP A 136 -2.39 8.63 -22.03
C TRP A 136 -2.58 10.08 -22.52
N ILE A 137 -3.55 10.81 -21.97
CA ILE A 137 -3.87 12.18 -22.41
C ILE A 137 -2.89 13.20 -21.76
N TYR A 138 -2.40 12.95 -20.57
CA TYR A 138 -1.53 13.87 -19.81
C TYR A 138 -0.08 13.41 -19.70
N GLY A 139 0.31 12.32 -20.36
CA GLY A 139 1.65 11.73 -20.34
C GLY A 139 2.53 12.06 -21.56
N LEU A 140 2.21 13.14 -22.30
CA LEU A 140 3.05 13.73 -23.36
C LEU A 140 3.63 15.04 -22.87
#